data_2f2237c60dafa99312885199c9543336
#
_entry.id   2f2237c60dafa99312885199c9543336
#
_cell.length_a   1.000
_cell.length_b   1.000
_cell.length_c   1.000
_cell.angle_alpha   90.00
_cell.angle_beta   90.00
_cell.angle_gamma   90.00
#
_symmetry.space_group_name_H-M   'P 1'
#
loop_
_entity.id
_entity.type
_entity.pdbx_description
1 polymer ?
#
loop_
_entity_poly.entity_id
_entity_poly.type
_entity_poly.pdbx_seq_one_letter_code
_entity_poly.pdbx_strand_id
1 'polypeptide(L)'
;MSKPNRHPAEAWSEELARSTVSAAIGQDVPLEILSFRPWVLRRRVAKKYQHGNTFLAGDAAHSFPPTGGLGLNSGLADVHNLVYKIVSVMQGWANPSILETYETERRPIAMVASSQSVKNGKTIFSFLKAIGASDTGDLERARRNMYKTIQDPSKQKLIAQNVEDQREHFDNV
;
A
#
# COMPACT_ATOMS: atom_id res chain seq x y z
N MET A 1 -4.18 22.28 13.07
CA MET A 1 -3.39 21.05 12.77
C MET A 1 -2.57 21.34 11.52
N SER A 2 -1.29 21.64 11.65
CA SER A 2 -0.40 21.83 10.50
C SER A 2 -0.20 20.48 9.82
N LYS A 3 -0.47 20.42 8.51
CA LYS A 3 -0.17 19.26 7.68
C LYS A 3 1.33 18.97 7.77
N PRO A 4 1.75 17.70 7.89
CA PRO A 4 3.17 17.38 7.81
C PRO A 4 3.74 17.93 6.50
N ASN A 5 4.98 18.41 6.53
CA ASN A 5 5.72 18.96 5.38
C ASN A 5 5.85 17.87 4.30
N ARG A 6 4.79 17.72 3.51
CA ARG A 6 4.84 16.93 2.28
C ARG A 6 5.18 17.92 1.18
N HIS A 7 6.32 17.75 0.55
CA HIS A 7 6.59 18.43 -0.68
C HIS A 7 5.44 18.12 -1.65
N PRO A 8 4.71 19.13 -2.16
CA PRO A 8 3.69 18.88 -3.17
C PRO A 8 4.34 18.19 -4.37
N ALA A 9 3.55 17.46 -5.15
CA ALA A 9 4.09 16.70 -6.29
C ALA A 9 4.91 17.58 -7.25
N GLU A 10 4.51 18.84 -7.35
CA GLU A 10 5.15 19.87 -8.19
C GLU A 10 6.48 20.40 -7.63
N ALA A 11 6.75 20.18 -6.36
CA ALA A 11 8.00 20.62 -5.70
C ALA A 11 9.15 19.60 -5.86
N TRP A 12 8.87 18.40 -6.39
CA TRP A 12 9.92 17.42 -6.61
C TRP A 12 10.80 17.81 -7.81
N SER A 13 12.09 17.86 -7.55
CA SER A 13 13.15 18.09 -8.53
C SER A 13 14.22 17.02 -8.36
N GLU A 14 15.13 16.91 -9.34
CA GLU A 14 16.28 16.01 -9.22
C GLU A 14 17.13 16.35 -7.99
N GLU A 15 17.33 17.64 -7.73
CA GLU A 15 18.09 18.12 -6.57
C GLU A 15 17.44 17.70 -5.24
N LEU A 16 16.10 17.86 -5.12
CA LEU A 16 15.36 17.40 -3.95
C LEU A 16 15.43 15.88 -3.80
N ALA A 17 15.32 15.13 -4.89
CA ALA A 17 15.44 13.68 -4.87
C ALA A 17 16.85 13.26 -4.39
N ARG A 18 17.91 13.88 -4.94
CA ARG A 18 19.30 13.65 -4.55
C ARG A 18 19.54 13.94 -3.08
N SER A 19 19.14 15.12 -2.61
CA SER A 19 19.32 15.51 -1.19
C SER A 19 18.55 14.57 -0.24
N THR A 20 17.36 14.13 -0.64
CA THR A 20 16.55 13.18 0.15
C THR A 20 17.23 11.82 0.25
N VAL A 21 17.78 11.31 -0.86
CA VAL A 21 18.50 10.02 -0.86
C VAL A 21 19.81 10.13 -0.07
N SER A 22 20.60 11.20 -0.25
CA SER A 22 21.82 11.42 0.52
C SER A 22 21.54 11.49 2.03
N ALA A 23 20.47 12.20 2.42
CA ALA A 23 20.06 12.27 3.83
C ALA A 23 19.62 10.90 4.38
N ALA A 24 18.99 10.05 3.58
CA ALA A 24 18.61 8.71 3.99
C ALA A 24 19.81 7.76 4.12
N ILE A 25 20.84 7.91 3.26
CA ILE A 25 22.11 7.17 3.35
C ILE A 25 22.92 7.64 4.56
N GLY A 26 22.79 8.91 4.96
CA GLY A 26 23.48 9.51 6.10
C GLY A 26 24.93 9.91 5.82
N GLN A 27 25.37 9.87 4.57
CA GLN A 27 26.70 10.32 4.13
C GLN A 27 26.64 10.86 2.70
N ASP A 28 27.58 11.72 2.36
CA ASP A 28 27.70 12.23 1.00
C ASP A 28 28.40 11.17 0.13
N VAL A 29 27.63 10.63 -0.83
CA VAL A 29 28.12 9.66 -1.81
C VAL A 29 27.77 10.13 -3.22
N PRO A 30 28.59 9.85 -4.22
CA PRO A 30 28.21 10.10 -5.61
C PRO A 30 26.92 9.39 -5.97
N LEU A 31 25.89 10.15 -6.39
CA LEU A 31 24.58 9.64 -6.74
C LEU A 31 24.20 10.10 -8.14
N GLU A 32 23.73 9.18 -8.96
CA GLU A 32 23.05 9.48 -10.22
C GLU A 32 21.56 9.19 -10.04
N ILE A 33 20.71 10.20 -10.26
CA ILE A 33 19.24 10.05 -10.20
C ILE A 33 18.75 9.69 -11.60
N LEU A 34 18.50 8.43 -11.86
CA LEU A 34 18.00 7.97 -13.15
C LEU A 34 16.54 8.39 -13.39
N SER A 35 15.73 8.41 -12.36
CA SER A 35 14.34 8.89 -12.42
C SER A 35 13.77 9.12 -11.02
N PHE A 36 12.80 10.01 -10.92
CA PHE A 36 11.96 10.16 -9.72
C PHE A 36 10.53 10.44 -10.15
N ARG A 37 9.57 9.94 -9.39
CA ARG A 37 8.14 10.20 -9.64
C ARG A 37 7.39 10.32 -8.31
N PRO A 38 6.56 11.35 -8.13
CA PRO A 38 5.65 11.41 -6.99
C PRO A 38 4.64 10.27 -7.10
N TRP A 39 4.51 9.51 -6.03
CA TRP A 39 3.53 8.43 -5.96
C TRP A 39 2.42 8.78 -4.97
N VAL A 40 1.19 8.80 -5.48
CA VAL A 40 0.01 9.12 -4.67
C VAL A 40 -0.68 7.83 -4.28
N LEU A 41 -0.68 7.53 -2.98
CA LEU A 41 -1.44 6.42 -2.42
C LEU A 41 -2.93 6.66 -2.64
N ARG A 42 -3.57 5.75 -3.36
CA ARG A 42 -5.01 5.82 -3.66
C ARG A 42 -5.65 4.50 -3.33
N ARG A 43 -6.93 4.57 -2.93
CA ARG A 43 -7.81 3.41 -2.86
C ARG A 43 -8.90 3.59 -3.91
N ARG A 44 -8.89 2.75 -4.92
CA ARG A 44 -9.92 2.71 -5.97
C ARG A 44 -10.22 1.28 -6.34
N VAL A 45 -11.50 0.98 -6.55
CA VAL A 45 -11.96 -0.28 -7.13
C VAL A 45 -12.95 0.10 -8.23
N ALA A 46 -12.78 -0.46 -9.42
CA ALA A 46 -13.65 -0.21 -10.56
C ALA A 46 -15.11 -0.56 -10.23
N LYS A 47 -16.03 0.22 -10.74
CA LYS A 47 -17.47 -0.05 -10.54
C LYS A 47 -17.90 -1.31 -11.27
N LYS A 48 -17.29 -1.59 -12.42
CA LYS A 48 -17.48 -2.78 -13.24
C LYS A 48 -16.12 -3.33 -13.65
N TYR A 49 -16.02 -4.65 -13.71
CA TYR A 49 -14.83 -5.39 -14.15
C TYR A 49 -14.97 -5.87 -15.59
N GLN A 50 -16.20 -5.88 -16.10
CA GLN A 50 -16.50 -6.31 -17.47
C GLN A 50 -17.43 -5.31 -18.17
N HIS A 51 -17.14 -5.07 -19.46
CA HIS A 51 -18.04 -4.38 -20.37
C HIS A 51 -17.95 -5.06 -21.76
N GLY A 52 -18.99 -5.80 -22.14
CA GLY A 52 -18.94 -6.64 -23.33
C GLY A 52 -17.78 -7.64 -23.25
N ASN A 53 -16.89 -7.61 -24.23
CA ASN A 53 -15.70 -8.47 -24.30
C ASN A 53 -14.43 -7.83 -23.70
N THR A 54 -14.57 -6.70 -23.02
CA THR A 54 -13.44 -6.02 -22.35
C THR A 54 -13.49 -6.29 -20.86
N PHE A 55 -12.35 -6.73 -20.32
CA PHE A 55 -12.21 -7.07 -18.89
C PHE A 55 -11.10 -6.22 -18.28
N LEU A 56 -11.28 -5.83 -17.01
CA LEU A 56 -10.27 -5.18 -16.19
C LEU A 56 -9.71 -6.20 -15.20
N ALA A 57 -8.38 -6.22 -15.00
CA ALA A 57 -7.71 -7.07 -14.03
C ALA A 57 -6.55 -6.32 -13.38
N GLY A 58 -6.16 -6.71 -12.16
CA GLY A 58 -5.05 -6.11 -11.43
C GLY A 58 -5.22 -4.60 -11.23
N ASP A 59 -4.17 -3.83 -11.42
CA ASP A 59 -4.15 -2.37 -11.19
C ASP A 59 -5.12 -1.58 -12.08
N ALA A 60 -5.57 -2.15 -13.21
CA ALA A 60 -6.63 -1.57 -14.03
C ALA A 60 -8.01 -1.69 -13.36
N ALA A 61 -8.24 -2.75 -12.60
CA ALA A 61 -9.49 -3.01 -11.89
C ALA A 61 -9.49 -2.42 -10.48
N HIS A 62 -8.34 -2.43 -9.79
CA HIS A 62 -8.23 -1.96 -8.41
C HIS A 62 -6.82 -1.42 -8.10
N SER A 63 -6.78 -0.35 -7.33
CA SER A 63 -5.54 0.25 -6.84
C SER A 63 -5.69 0.61 -5.37
N PHE A 64 -4.75 0.19 -4.55
CA PHE A 64 -4.74 0.45 -3.11
C PHE A 64 -3.32 0.45 -2.55
N PRO A 65 -3.11 0.98 -1.32
CA PRO A 65 -1.78 1.08 -0.72
C PRO A 65 -1.04 -0.27 -0.69
N PRO A 66 0.30 -0.28 -0.70
CA PRO A 66 1.09 -1.52 -0.73
C PRO A 66 1.12 -2.26 0.60
N THR A 67 0.51 -1.69 1.65
CA THR A 67 0.54 -2.22 3.01
C THR A 67 -0.19 -3.56 3.12
N GLY A 68 0.60 -4.61 3.40
CA GLY A 68 0.14 -6.00 3.43
C GLY A 68 0.43 -6.79 2.15
N GLY A 69 1.03 -6.19 1.10
CA GLY A 69 1.41 -6.91 -0.12
C GLY A 69 0.23 -7.43 -0.96
N LEU A 70 -0.98 -6.88 -0.76
CA LEU A 70 -2.23 -7.45 -1.29
C LEU A 70 -2.46 -7.17 -2.78
N GLY A 71 -1.82 -6.12 -3.35
CA GLY A 71 -2.09 -5.68 -4.73
C GLY A 71 -1.70 -6.70 -5.77
N LEU A 72 -0.43 -7.13 -5.76
CA LEU A 72 0.08 -8.14 -6.70
C LEU A 72 -0.69 -9.46 -6.58
N ASN A 73 -0.91 -9.94 -5.36
CA ASN A 73 -1.62 -11.19 -5.12
C ASN A 73 -3.08 -11.13 -5.61
N SER A 74 -3.76 -9.99 -5.41
CA SER A 74 -5.10 -9.78 -5.95
C SER A 74 -5.10 -9.81 -7.48
N GLY A 75 -4.13 -9.15 -8.13
CA GLY A 75 -4.01 -9.12 -9.58
C GLY A 75 -3.71 -10.50 -10.17
N LEU A 76 -2.84 -11.30 -9.55
CA LEU A 76 -2.57 -12.67 -9.96
C LEU A 76 -3.82 -13.54 -9.84
N ALA A 77 -4.57 -13.39 -8.76
CA ALA A 77 -5.82 -14.13 -8.57
C ALA A 77 -6.91 -13.69 -9.57
N ASP A 78 -6.96 -12.41 -9.97
CA ASP A 78 -7.86 -11.94 -11.03
C ASP A 78 -7.52 -12.61 -12.36
N VAL A 79 -6.24 -12.60 -12.75
CA VAL A 79 -5.80 -13.22 -14.00
C VAL A 79 -6.08 -14.73 -13.99
N HIS A 80 -5.76 -15.41 -12.89
CA HIS A 80 -6.07 -16.83 -12.75
C HIS A 80 -7.58 -17.10 -12.91
N ASN A 81 -8.42 -16.31 -12.26
CA ASN A 81 -9.90 -16.47 -12.32
C ASN A 81 -10.44 -16.18 -13.72
N LEU A 82 -9.92 -15.17 -14.40
CA LEU A 82 -10.40 -14.76 -15.72
C LEU A 82 -9.93 -15.70 -16.83
N VAL A 83 -8.65 -16.07 -16.83
CA VAL A 83 -8.03 -16.81 -17.93
C VAL A 83 -8.67 -18.19 -18.10
N TYR A 84 -8.86 -18.95 -17.00
CA TYR A 84 -9.49 -20.27 -17.16
C TYR A 84 -10.92 -20.18 -17.69
N LYS A 85 -11.68 -19.14 -17.34
CA LYS A 85 -13.05 -18.91 -17.84
C LYS A 85 -13.03 -18.61 -19.34
N ILE A 86 -12.11 -17.75 -19.78
CA ILE A 86 -11.94 -17.44 -21.21
C ILE A 86 -11.58 -18.71 -21.98
N VAL A 87 -10.59 -19.46 -21.49
CA VAL A 87 -10.17 -20.71 -22.14
C VAL A 87 -11.30 -21.72 -22.20
N SER A 88 -12.06 -21.88 -21.10
CA SER A 88 -13.18 -22.83 -21.07
C SER A 88 -14.27 -22.50 -22.10
N VAL A 89 -14.55 -21.20 -22.28
CA VAL A 89 -15.51 -20.75 -23.32
C VAL A 89 -14.93 -20.99 -24.72
N MET A 90 -13.67 -20.64 -24.96
CA MET A 90 -13.02 -20.83 -26.27
C MET A 90 -12.91 -22.30 -26.68
N GLN A 91 -12.75 -23.19 -25.71
CA GLN A 91 -12.68 -24.64 -25.92
C GLN A 91 -14.05 -25.31 -25.99
N GLY A 92 -15.13 -24.54 -25.78
CA GLY A 92 -16.50 -25.08 -25.76
C GLY A 92 -16.85 -25.89 -24.51
N TRP A 93 -16.03 -25.82 -23.43
CA TRP A 93 -16.26 -26.55 -22.18
C TRP A 93 -17.28 -25.84 -21.27
N ALA A 94 -17.43 -24.53 -21.42
CA ALA A 94 -18.35 -23.74 -20.62
C ALA A 94 -19.19 -22.79 -21.46
N ASN A 95 -20.38 -22.47 -20.95
CA ASN A 95 -21.24 -21.45 -21.55
C ASN A 95 -20.59 -20.07 -21.37
N PRO A 96 -20.68 -19.16 -22.37
CA PRO A 96 -20.15 -17.78 -22.26
C PRO A 96 -20.61 -17.02 -21.01
N SER A 97 -21.76 -17.33 -20.43
CA SER A 97 -22.24 -16.72 -19.19
C SER A 97 -21.30 -16.92 -17.98
N ILE A 98 -20.38 -17.88 -18.02
CA ILE A 98 -19.36 -18.05 -16.97
C ILE A 98 -18.48 -16.79 -16.83
N LEU A 99 -18.29 -16.02 -17.91
CA LEU A 99 -17.49 -14.79 -17.88
C LEU A 99 -18.12 -13.71 -17.01
N GLU A 100 -19.46 -13.71 -16.85
CA GLU A 100 -20.17 -12.76 -16.00
C GLU A 100 -19.85 -12.99 -14.51
N THR A 101 -19.45 -14.21 -14.13
CA THR A 101 -19.09 -14.54 -12.75
C THR A 101 -17.76 -13.92 -12.32
N TYR A 102 -16.91 -13.50 -13.27
CA TYR A 102 -15.63 -12.88 -12.95
C TYR A 102 -15.81 -11.63 -12.07
N GLU A 103 -16.67 -10.72 -12.43
CA GLU A 103 -16.94 -9.51 -11.63
C GLU A 103 -17.52 -9.86 -10.26
N THR A 104 -18.49 -10.78 -10.21
CA THR A 104 -19.18 -11.15 -8.96
C THR A 104 -18.25 -11.88 -7.99
N GLU A 105 -17.25 -12.59 -8.48
CA GLU A 105 -16.26 -13.29 -7.67
C GLU A 105 -15.09 -12.40 -7.26
N ARG A 106 -14.56 -11.56 -8.16
CA ARG A 106 -13.31 -10.86 -7.92
C ARG A 106 -13.47 -9.46 -7.31
N ARG A 107 -14.50 -8.72 -7.73
CA ARG A 107 -14.72 -7.36 -7.24
C ARG A 107 -14.98 -7.27 -5.73
N PRO A 108 -15.78 -8.14 -5.08
CA PRO A 108 -15.95 -8.13 -3.63
C PRO A 108 -14.62 -8.36 -2.89
N ILE A 109 -13.77 -9.28 -3.39
CA ILE A 109 -12.45 -9.55 -2.80
C ILE A 109 -11.56 -8.30 -2.86
N ALA A 110 -11.53 -7.60 -4.01
CA ALA A 110 -10.78 -6.35 -4.14
C ALA A 110 -11.29 -5.26 -3.18
N MET A 111 -12.59 -5.19 -2.92
CA MET A 111 -13.17 -4.26 -1.94
C MET A 111 -12.67 -4.55 -0.53
N VAL A 112 -12.61 -5.84 -0.13
CA VAL A 112 -12.09 -6.28 1.17
C VAL A 112 -10.59 -6.01 1.25
N ALA A 113 -9.80 -6.50 0.29
CA ALA A 113 -8.35 -6.33 0.25
C ALA A 113 -7.94 -4.86 0.28
N SER A 114 -8.63 -3.99 -0.48
CA SER A 114 -8.35 -2.56 -0.48
C SER A 114 -8.67 -1.89 0.86
N SER A 115 -9.69 -2.35 1.58
CA SER A 115 -10.02 -1.85 2.92
C SER A 115 -8.99 -2.30 3.94
N GLN A 116 -8.58 -3.57 3.87
CA GLN A 116 -7.54 -4.14 4.73
C GLN A 116 -6.21 -3.42 4.53
N SER A 117 -5.80 -3.18 3.29
CA SER A 117 -4.58 -2.42 2.98
C SER A 117 -4.58 -1.03 3.63
N VAL A 118 -5.69 -0.29 3.56
CA VAL A 118 -5.81 1.00 4.23
C VAL A 118 -5.75 0.86 5.76
N LYS A 119 -6.39 -0.17 6.33
CA LYS A 119 -6.34 -0.45 7.77
C LYS A 119 -4.90 -0.71 8.20
N ASN A 120 -4.18 -1.60 7.50
CA ASN A 120 -2.80 -1.91 7.76
C ASN A 120 -1.92 -0.65 7.77
N GLY A 121 -2.06 0.22 6.76
CA GLY A 121 -1.34 1.49 6.72
C GLY A 121 -1.63 2.39 7.94
N LYS A 122 -2.88 2.49 8.36
CA LYS A 122 -3.25 3.25 9.56
C LYS A 122 -2.62 2.67 10.83
N THR A 123 -2.58 1.35 10.96
CA THR A 123 -1.98 0.65 12.10
C THR A 123 -0.47 0.90 12.18
N ILE A 124 0.24 0.85 11.04
CA ILE A 124 1.67 1.21 10.95
C ILE A 124 1.90 2.66 11.41
N PHE A 125 1.11 3.62 10.92
CA PHE A 125 1.25 5.01 11.34
C PHE A 125 0.89 5.22 12.81
N SER A 126 -0.06 4.49 13.37
CA SER A 126 -0.38 4.48 14.79
C SER A 126 0.80 4.01 15.64
N PHE A 127 1.49 2.96 15.21
CA PHE A 127 2.69 2.45 15.84
C PHE A 127 3.82 3.50 15.85
N LEU A 128 4.12 4.13 14.70
CA LEU A 128 5.12 5.19 14.62
C LEU A 128 4.81 6.36 15.58
N LYS A 129 3.52 6.69 15.74
CA LYS A 129 3.09 7.69 16.71
C LYS A 129 3.30 7.22 18.15
N ALA A 130 2.96 5.97 18.46
CA ALA A 130 3.09 5.41 19.80
C ALA A 130 4.55 5.38 20.28
N ILE A 131 5.50 5.14 19.39
CA ILE A 131 6.94 5.18 19.71
C ILE A 131 7.56 6.59 19.63
N GLY A 132 6.75 7.64 19.40
CA GLY A 132 7.23 9.02 19.36
C GLY A 132 7.96 9.45 18.07
N ALA A 133 7.90 8.63 17.00
CA ALA A 133 8.59 8.85 15.73
C ALA A 133 7.76 9.66 14.70
N SER A 134 6.67 10.32 15.12
CA SER A 134 5.72 10.96 14.21
C SER A 134 6.04 12.41 13.83
N ASP A 135 7.07 13.02 14.43
CA ASP A 135 7.47 14.41 14.12
C ASP A 135 8.31 14.47 12.85
N THR A 136 7.65 14.69 11.73
CA THR A 136 8.30 14.77 10.42
C THR A 136 8.87 16.16 10.08
N GLY A 137 8.63 17.16 10.94
CA GLY A 137 9.14 18.52 10.76
C GLY A 137 10.57 18.70 11.32
N ASP A 138 10.95 17.84 12.28
CA ASP A 138 12.28 17.82 12.89
C ASP A 138 12.69 16.36 13.16
N LEU A 139 13.45 15.79 12.25
CA LEU A 139 13.88 14.38 12.32
C LEU A 139 14.74 14.08 13.53
N GLU A 140 15.58 15.00 13.95
CA GLU A 140 16.44 14.84 15.14
C GLU A 140 15.60 14.82 16.41
N ARG A 141 14.58 15.66 16.49
CA ARG A 141 13.61 15.64 17.60
C ARG A 141 12.79 14.35 17.58
N ALA A 142 12.31 13.91 16.42
CA ALA A 142 11.59 12.65 16.28
C ALA A 142 12.44 11.46 16.74
N ARG A 143 13.71 11.40 16.34
CA ARG A 143 14.66 10.37 16.75
C ARG A 143 14.90 10.39 18.27
N ARG A 144 15.16 11.55 18.86
CA ARG A 144 15.32 11.69 20.32
C ARG A 144 14.06 11.25 21.07
N ASN A 145 12.87 11.64 20.59
CA ASN A 145 11.61 11.25 21.20
C ASN A 145 11.39 9.74 21.12
N MET A 146 11.69 9.13 19.98
CA MET A 146 11.59 7.69 19.78
C MET A 146 12.49 6.94 20.79
N TYR A 147 13.76 7.30 20.90
CA TYR A 147 14.68 6.66 21.86
C TYR A 147 14.20 6.82 23.31
N LYS A 148 13.76 8.02 23.71
CA LYS A 148 13.19 8.24 25.04
C LYS A 148 11.94 7.37 25.29
N THR A 149 11.06 7.29 24.31
CA THR A 149 9.81 6.51 24.43
C THR A 149 10.11 5.01 24.55
N ILE A 150 11.05 4.50 23.75
CA ILE A 150 11.43 3.08 23.78
C ILE A 150 12.09 2.70 25.10
N GLN A 151 12.85 3.61 25.72
CA GLN A 151 13.53 3.39 26.99
C GLN A 151 12.64 3.63 28.22
N ASP A 152 11.47 4.23 28.05
CA ASP A 152 10.54 4.55 29.15
C ASP A 152 9.75 3.30 29.60
N PRO A 153 9.99 2.77 30.82
CA PRO A 153 9.27 1.63 31.33
C PRO A 153 7.73 1.80 31.34
N SER A 154 7.25 3.02 31.54
CA SER A 154 5.82 3.33 31.57
C SER A 154 5.16 3.16 30.18
N LYS A 155 5.94 3.19 29.10
CA LYS A 155 5.46 3.06 27.71
C LYS A 155 5.52 1.63 27.16
N GLN A 156 6.23 0.72 27.82
CA GLN A 156 6.45 -0.64 27.32
C GLN A 156 5.13 -1.38 27.04
N LYS A 157 4.13 -1.26 27.92
CA LYS A 157 2.82 -1.88 27.70
C LYS A 157 2.12 -1.33 26.43
N LEU A 158 2.19 -0.02 26.20
CA LEU A 158 1.62 0.61 25.01
C LEU A 158 2.35 0.16 23.74
N ILE A 159 3.68 0.08 23.79
CA ILE A 159 4.49 -0.37 22.67
C ILE A 159 4.17 -1.83 22.36
N ALA A 160 4.14 -2.71 23.36
CA ALA A 160 3.80 -4.12 23.20
C ALA A 160 2.41 -4.31 22.57
N GLN A 161 1.42 -3.55 23.01
CA GLN A 161 0.08 -3.60 22.43
C GLN A 161 0.10 -3.17 20.95
N ASN A 162 0.80 -2.08 20.61
CA ASN A 162 0.91 -1.63 19.23
C ASN A 162 1.69 -2.60 18.33
N VAL A 163 2.65 -3.36 18.88
CA VAL A 163 3.33 -4.46 18.17
C VAL A 163 2.36 -5.60 17.92
N GLU A 164 1.59 -5.99 18.94
CA GLU A 164 0.58 -7.07 18.79
C GLU A 164 -0.49 -6.71 17.77
N ASP A 165 -0.94 -5.45 17.73
CA ASP A 165 -1.89 -4.94 16.75
C ASP A 165 -1.38 -5.08 15.29
N GLN A 166 -0.04 -5.24 15.08
CA GLN A 166 0.52 -5.49 13.76
C GLN A 166 0.33 -6.96 13.31
N ARG A 167 0.05 -7.89 14.22
CA ARG A 167 -0.14 -9.31 13.86
C ARG A 167 -1.26 -9.51 12.85
N GLU A 168 -2.37 -8.79 13.00
CA GLU A 168 -3.47 -8.84 12.03
C GLU A 168 -3.01 -8.57 10.59
N HIS A 169 -1.90 -7.84 10.44
CA HIS A 169 -1.29 -7.54 9.16
C HIS A 169 -0.79 -8.81 8.43
N PHE A 170 -0.34 -9.80 9.20
CA PHE A 170 0.26 -11.03 8.72
C PHE A 170 -0.69 -12.22 8.79
N ASP A 171 -1.65 -12.21 9.72
CA ASP A 171 -2.59 -13.31 9.94
C ASP A 171 -3.72 -13.38 8.89
N ASN A 172 -3.91 -12.32 8.09
CA ASN A 172 -4.95 -12.22 7.05
C ASN A 172 -4.41 -12.44 5.62
N VAL A 173 -3.31 -13.16 5.46
CA VAL A 173 -2.72 -13.50 4.16
C VAL A 173 -3.10 -14.91 3.74
#